data_f120a5a9267f335fd7769e597cc36979
#
_entry.id   f120a5a9267f335fd7769e597cc36979
#
_cell.length_a   1.000
_cell.length_b   1.000
_cell.length_c   1.000
_cell.angle_alpha   90.00
_cell.angle_beta   90.00
_cell.angle_gamma   90.00
#
_symmetry.space_group_name_H-M   'P 1'
#
loop_
_entity.id
_entity.type
_entity.pdbx_description
1 polymer ?
#
loop_
_entity_poly.entity_id
_entity_poly.type
_entity_poly.pdbx_seq_one_letter_code
_entity_poly.pdbx_strand_id
1 'polypeptide(L)'
;MTSPSIPLWRQLQSTAHVLLDVRNGRSLTQVLDGVDRTLRPGVQALAFHVMRVQGRAQALRRELARRAPPPAVDALLCTALALAADSEEAPYEAFTLVDQAVEAAKRDPSLRPSASFINACLRRFLRERDRLMAATDADPVARWNHPAWWIKRLKADHPLHWEAILAANNAKAPMALRVNVARIAPAHYLQMLEAAGLAAVRQGETAILLERALPVQDIPGFTDGMVSVQDAGAQLAAPLLLQGLASQRPLEVLDACAAPGGKTAHLLEQGGVRVTALDIDSQRFERIEANLQRLGLSAKVLAADAGNPASWWDGALFDAILLDAPCTASGIVRRHPDVRWLRRESDVDQLATVQARLLDTLWPLLRPGGRLLYCTCSVFRAEGSQQIKAFVANNTHAVHLPSPGHLMPHFRAGGRTVPDNYTGDHDGFFYALLEKRPA
;
A
#
# COMPACT_ATOMS: atom_id res chain seq x y z
N MET A 1 -23.03 -10.19 26.42
CA MET A 1 -23.74 -10.90 25.34
C MET A 1 -22.82 -10.98 24.16
N THR A 2 -22.28 -12.14 23.84
CA THR A 2 -21.45 -12.36 22.65
C THR A 2 -22.37 -12.20 21.44
N SER A 3 -22.07 -11.21 20.60
CA SER A 3 -22.77 -11.08 19.30
C SER A 3 -22.72 -12.43 18.57
N PRO A 4 -23.83 -12.89 17.96
CA PRO A 4 -23.84 -14.17 17.26
C PRO A 4 -22.76 -14.14 16.18
N SER A 5 -21.90 -15.14 16.18
CA SER A 5 -20.83 -15.24 15.19
C SER A 5 -21.43 -15.30 13.77
N ILE A 6 -20.96 -14.44 12.91
CA ILE A 6 -21.45 -14.38 11.53
C ILE A 6 -21.09 -15.68 10.80
N PRO A 7 -22.06 -16.39 10.18
CA PRO A 7 -21.77 -17.64 9.50
C PRO A 7 -20.72 -17.48 8.39
N LEU A 8 -19.78 -18.42 8.30
CA LEU A 8 -18.68 -18.37 7.35
C LEU A 8 -19.17 -18.35 5.89
N TRP A 9 -20.25 -19.05 5.55
CA TRP A 9 -20.81 -19.03 4.19
C TRP A 9 -21.16 -17.62 3.72
N ARG A 10 -21.66 -16.74 4.59
CA ARG A 10 -21.96 -15.33 4.25
C ARG A 10 -20.69 -14.55 3.95
N GLN A 11 -19.64 -14.78 4.74
CA GLN A 11 -18.34 -14.13 4.51
C GLN A 11 -17.71 -14.61 3.22
N LEU A 12 -17.76 -15.92 2.90
CA LEU A 12 -17.24 -16.48 1.65
C LEU A 12 -17.99 -15.94 0.43
N GLN A 13 -19.31 -15.87 0.50
CA GLN A 13 -20.14 -15.30 -0.58
C GLN A 13 -19.79 -13.83 -0.83
N SER A 14 -19.73 -13.02 0.23
CA SER A 14 -19.35 -11.61 0.13
C SER A 14 -17.91 -11.44 -0.38
N THR A 15 -16.97 -12.28 0.07
CA THR A 15 -15.57 -12.26 -0.42
C THR A 15 -15.49 -12.63 -1.90
N ALA A 16 -16.30 -13.58 -2.38
CA ALA A 16 -16.36 -13.93 -3.79
C ALA A 16 -16.91 -12.77 -4.65
N HIS A 17 -17.90 -12.03 -4.17
CA HIS A 17 -18.36 -10.81 -4.84
C HIS A 17 -17.28 -9.74 -4.87
N VAL A 18 -16.58 -9.52 -3.75
CA VAL A 18 -15.42 -8.60 -3.71
C VAL A 18 -14.35 -9.01 -4.72
N LEU A 19 -14.00 -10.30 -4.79
CA LEU A 19 -13.04 -10.81 -5.77
C LEU A 19 -13.50 -10.56 -7.22
N LEU A 20 -14.78 -10.79 -7.50
CA LEU A 20 -15.35 -10.55 -8.83
C LEU A 20 -15.29 -9.06 -9.22
N ASP A 21 -15.66 -8.17 -8.31
CA ASP A 21 -15.62 -6.72 -8.53
C ASP A 21 -14.19 -6.22 -8.77
N VAL A 22 -13.19 -6.73 -8.01
CA VAL A 22 -11.79 -6.39 -8.25
C VAL A 22 -11.32 -6.89 -9.61
N ARG A 23 -11.70 -8.10 -10.03
CA ARG A 23 -11.41 -8.62 -11.38
C ARG A 23 -12.04 -7.78 -12.49
N ASN A 24 -13.14 -7.09 -12.18
CA ASN A 24 -13.80 -6.13 -13.08
C ASN A 24 -13.17 -4.72 -13.04
N GLY A 25 -12.06 -4.53 -12.32
CA GLY A 25 -11.28 -3.29 -12.32
C GLY A 25 -11.59 -2.32 -11.19
N ARG A 26 -12.44 -2.68 -10.21
CA ARG A 26 -12.71 -1.85 -9.02
C ARG A 26 -11.62 -2.05 -7.98
N SER A 27 -11.19 -0.99 -7.27
CA SER A 27 -10.23 -1.14 -6.19
C SER A 27 -10.83 -1.87 -5.00
N LEU A 28 -10.02 -2.68 -4.31
CA LEU A 28 -10.43 -3.44 -3.13
C LEU A 28 -11.01 -2.51 -2.05
N THR A 29 -10.40 -1.35 -1.83
CA THR A 29 -10.89 -0.36 -0.86
C THR A 29 -12.30 0.10 -1.18
N GLN A 30 -12.57 0.52 -2.43
CA GLN A 30 -13.90 0.96 -2.85
C GLN A 30 -14.96 -0.15 -2.72
N VAL A 31 -14.58 -1.38 -3.05
CA VAL A 31 -15.51 -2.52 -2.95
C VAL A 31 -15.82 -2.85 -1.49
N LEU A 32 -14.81 -2.84 -0.63
CA LEU A 32 -14.99 -3.08 0.81
C LEU A 32 -15.83 -2.01 1.51
N ASP A 33 -15.79 -0.76 1.04
CA ASP A 33 -16.63 0.32 1.59
C ASP A 33 -18.13 0.04 1.37
N GLY A 34 -18.48 -0.70 0.31
CA GLY A 34 -19.85 -1.15 0.03
C GLY A 34 -20.31 -2.42 0.79
N VAL A 35 -19.39 -3.09 1.50
CA VAL A 35 -19.74 -4.29 2.28
C VAL A 35 -20.44 -3.91 3.58
N ASP A 36 -21.48 -4.67 3.95
CA ASP A 36 -22.19 -4.52 5.24
C ASP A 36 -21.19 -4.39 6.40
N ARG A 37 -21.42 -3.40 7.27
CA ARG A 37 -20.50 -3.06 8.37
C ARG A 37 -20.21 -4.24 9.30
N THR A 38 -21.19 -5.11 9.51
CA THR A 38 -21.04 -6.29 10.39
C THR A 38 -20.18 -7.37 9.73
N LEU A 39 -20.26 -7.53 8.41
CA LEU A 39 -19.48 -8.50 7.63
C LEU A 39 -18.07 -8.01 7.32
N ARG A 40 -17.90 -6.68 7.23
CA ARG A 40 -16.68 -6.04 6.69
C ARG A 40 -15.37 -6.55 7.31
N PRO A 41 -15.21 -6.69 8.65
CA PRO A 41 -13.94 -7.13 9.20
C PRO A 41 -13.53 -8.53 8.71
N GLY A 42 -14.46 -9.48 8.72
CA GLY A 42 -14.20 -10.85 8.26
C GLY A 42 -13.98 -10.91 6.74
N VAL A 43 -14.81 -10.23 5.96
CA VAL A 43 -14.68 -10.17 4.49
C VAL A 43 -13.38 -9.48 4.09
N GLN A 44 -12.97 -8.42 4.79
CA GLN A 44 -11.70 -7.75 4.54
C GLN A 44 -10.52 -8.69 4.78
N ALA A 45 -10.50 -9.40 5.91
CA ALA A 45 -9.42 -10.35 6.22
C ALA A 45 -9.32 -11.44 5.15
N LEU A 46 -10.45 -12.04 4.75
CA LEU A 46 -10.50 -13.06 3.70
C LEU A 46 -10.12 -12.51 2.34
N ALA A 47 -10.62 -11.34 1.94
CA ALA A 47 -10.32 -10.73 0.65
C ALA A 47 -8.83 -10.39 0.50
N PHE A 48 -8.21 -9.85 1.55
CA PHE A 48 -6.77 -9.58 1.56
C PHE A 48 -5.95 -10.86 1.39
N HIS A 49 -6.33 -11.94 2.08
CA HIS A 49 -5.69 -13.24 1.90
C HIS A 49 -5.87 -13.76 0.48
N VAL A 50 -7.11 -13.81 -0.03
CA VAL A 50 -7.42 -14.27 -1.39
C VAL A 50 -6.63 -13.51 -2.44
N MET A 51 -6.53 -12.18 -2.33
CA MET A 51 -5.76 -11.36 -3.28
C MET A 51 -4.26 -11.67 -3.26
N ARG A 52 -3.69 -12.03 -2.09
CA ARG A 52 -2.27 -12.43 -2.00
C ARG A 52 -1.96 -13.73 -2.70
N VAL A 53 -2.90 -14.67 -2.70
CA VAL A 53 -2.72 -16.03 -3.27
C VAL A 53 -3.56 -16.28 -4.53
N GLN A 54 -4.10 -15.23 -5.14
CA GLN A 54 -5.01 -15.34 -6.29
C GLN A 54 -4.37 -16.05 -7.50
N GLY A 55 -3.09 -15.83 -7.75
CA GLY A 55 -2.39 -16.51 -8.85
C GLY A 55 -2.41 -18.03 -8.69
N ARG A 56 -2.14 -18.50 -7.47
CA ARG A 56 -2.22 -19.91 -7.10
C ARG A 56 -3.63 -20.47 -7.23
N ALA A 57 -4.61 -19.74 -6.68
CA ALA A 57 -6.02 -20.17 -6.73
C ALA A 57 -6.53 -20.31 -8.16
N GLN A 58 -6.16 -19.38 -9.06
CA GLN A 58 -6.51 -19.48 -10.49
C GLN A 58 -5.83 -20.66 -11.20
N ALA A 59 -4.56 -20.95 -10.88
CA ALA A 59 -3.86 -22.10 -11.44
C ALA A 59 -4.51 -23.41 -10.97
N LEU A 60 -4.78 -23.56 -9.69
CA LEU A 60 -5.50 -24.71 -9.14
C LEU A 60 -6.89 -24.89 -9.78
N ARG A 61 -7.62 -23.79 -10.00
CA ARG A 61 -8.91 -23.86 -10.70
C ARG A 61 -8.74 -24.38 -12.12
N ARG A 62 -7.70 -23.97 -12.86
CA ARG A 62 -7.42 -24.50 -14.22
C ARG A 62 -7.14 -26.01 -14.21
N GLU A 63 -6.39 -26.51 -13.21
CA GLU A 63 -6.13 -27.94 -13.03
C GLU A 63 -7.39 -28.75 -12.68
N LEU A 64 -8.29 -28.16 -11.90
CA LEU A 64 -9.53 -28.82 -11.44
C LEU A 64 -10.65 -28.76 -12.47
N ALA A 65 -10.70 -27.72 -13.28
CA ALA A 65 -11.74 -27.47 -14.26
C ALA A 65 -11.13 -27.04 -15.60
N ARG A 66 -11.16 -27.95 -16.58
CA ARG A 66 -10.66 -27.69 -17.95
C ARG A 66 -11.37 -26.50 -18.62
N ARG A 67 -12.66 -26.35 -18.37
CA ARG A 67 -13.47 -25.24 -18.87
C ARG A 67 -13.71 -24.25 -17.75
N ALA A 68 -13.49 -22.96 -18.03
CA ALA A 68 -13.77 -21.91 -17.05
C ALA A 68 -15.27 -21.90 -16.69
N PRO A 69 -15.62 -21.97 -15.40
CA PRO A 69 -17.01 -21.81 -15.00
C PRO A 69 -17.47 -20.34 -15.15
N PRO A 70 -18.77 -20.06 -15.01
CA PRO A 70 -19.27 -18.68 -14.98
C PRO A 70 -18.51 -17.81 -13.97
N PRO A 71 -18.31 -16.50 -14.23
CA PRO A 71 -17.44 -15.65 -13.42
C PRO A 71 -17.73 -15.66 -11.91
N ALA A 72 -19.00 -15.65 -11.51
CA ALA A 72 -19.37 -15.69 -10.09
C ALA A 72 -19.04 -17.05 -9.43
N VAL A 73 -19.24 -18.17 -10.17
CA VAL A 73 -18.86 -19.52 -9.73
C VAL A 73 -17.35 -19.64 -9.61
N ASP A 74 -16.61 -19.10 -10.59
CA ASP A 74 -15.13 -19.06 -10.57
C ASP A 74 -14.63 -18.26 -9.38
N ALA A 75 -15.24 -17.13 -9.07
CA ALA A 75 -14.87 -16.30 -7.95
C ALA A 75 -15.04 -17.02 -6.60
N LEU A 76 -16.18 -17.69 -6.38
CA LEU A 76 -16.40 -18.46 -5.15
C LEU A 76 -15.44 -19.66 -5.05
N LEU A 77 -15.24 -20.38 -6.15
CA LEU A 77 -14.31 -21.51 -6.19
C LEU A 77 -12.86 -21.05 -5.92
N CYS A 78 -12.41 -19.97 -6.57
CA CYS A 78 -11.08 -19.40 -6.32
C CYS A 78 -10.93 -18.87 -4.89
N THR A 79 -11.98 -18.28 -4.30
CA THR A 79 -11.98 -17.85 -2.89
C THR A 79 -11.74 -19.05 -1.96
N ALA A 80 -12.47 -20.12 -2.16
CA ALA A 80 -12.31 -21.33 -1.35
C ALA A 80 -10.95 -22.02 -1.58
N LEU A 81 -10.47 -22.10 -2.84
CA LEU A 81 -9.16 -22.65 -3.16
C LEU A 81 -8.00 -21.83 -2.57
N ALA A 82 -8.11 -20.50 -2.57
CA ALA A 82 -7.13 -19.62 -1.95
C ALA A 82 -6.97 -19.91 -0.46
N LEU A 83 -8.09 -20.08 0.25
CA LEU A 83 -8.10 -20.39 1.68
C LEU A 83 -7.66 -21.83 1.97
N ALA A 84 -7.96 -22.79 1.09
CA ALA A 84 -7.58 -24.19 1.26
C ALA A 84 -6.12 -24.48 0.88
N ALA A 85 -5.50 -23.66 0.02
CA ALA A 85 -4.13 -23.84 -0.41
C ALA A 85 -3.10 -23.49 0.66
N ASP A 86 -3.42 -22.56 1.56
CA ASP A 86 -2.56 -22.14 2.65
C ASP A 86 -2.82 -23.00 3.88
N SER A 87 -1.94 -23.97 4.14
CA SER A 87 -2.07 -24.88 5.27
C SER A 87 -1.51 -24.35 6.58
N GLU A 88 -0.59 -23.38 6.51
CA GLU A 88 0.07 -22.84 7.70
C GLU A 88 -0.73 -21.70 8.33
N GLU A 89 -1.39 -20.90 7.51
CA GLU A 89 -2.22 -19.77 7.94
C GLU A 89 -3.73 -20.00 7.70
N ALA A 90 -4.16 -21.25 7.41
CA ALA A 90 -5.55 -21.56 7.12
C ALA A 90 -6.44 -21.20 8.33
N PRO A 91 -7.33 -20.19 8.20
CA PRO A 91 -8.17 -19.77 9.32
C PRO A 91 -9.28 -20.77 9.66
N TYR A 92 -9.45 -21.80 8.85
CA TYR A 92 -10.54 -22.78 8.95
C TYR A 92 -10.07 -24.19 8.59
N GLU A 93 -10.63 -25.17 9.28
CA GLU A 93 -10.48 -26.57 8.92
C GLU A 93 -10.99 -26.86 7.51
N ALA A 94 -10.24 -27.67 6.75
CA ALA A 94 -10.52 -27.93 5.34
C ALA A 94 -11.95 -28.44 5.08
N PHE A 95 -12.47 -29.30 5.94
CA PHE A 95 -13.84 -29.82 5.83
C PHE A 95 -14.89 -28.72 6.03
N THR A 96 -14.71 -27.88 7.05
CA THR A 96 -15.59 -26.73 7.34
C THR A 96 -15.60 -25.77 6.16
N LEU A 97 -14.43 -25.48 5.59
CA LEU A 97 -14.31 -24.59 4.44
C LEU A 97 -15.09 -25.10 3.22
N VAL A 98 -14.97 -26.41 2.90
CA VAL A 98 -15.71 -27.03 1.80
C VAL A 98 -17.22 -26.96 2.04
N ASP A 99 -17.68 -27.35 3.22
CA ASP A 99 -19.10 -27.32 3.59
C ASP A 99 -19.68 -25.90 3.45
N GLN A 100 -18.99 -24.91 4.00
CA GLN A 100 -19.43 -23.51 4.01
C GLN A 100 -19.36 -22.87 2.62
N ALA A 101 -18.42 -23.26 1.76
CA ALA A 101 -18.38 -22.81 0.37
C ALA A 101 -19.56 -23.39 -0.46
N VAL A 102 -19.89 -24.65 -0.23
CA VAL A 102 -21.06 -25.30 -0.85
C VAL A 102 -22.36 -24.67 -0.35
N GLU A 103 -22.45 -24.39 0.95
CA GLU A 103 -23.61 -23.70 1.54
C GLU A 103 -23.75 -22.28 0.96
N ALA A 104 -22.68 -21.54 0.79
CA ALA A 104 -22.66 -20.23 0.11
C ALA A 104 -23.27 -20.33 -1.31
N ALA A 105 -22.86 -21.36 -2.06
CA ALA A 105 -23.39 -21.59 -3.40
C ALA A 105 -24.88 -21.97 -3.39
N LYS A 106 -25.32 -22.81 -2.46
CA LYS A 106 -26.74 -23.22 -2.37
C LYS A 106 -27.68 -22.09 -2.02
N ARG A 107 -27.20 -21.10 -1.24
CA ARG A 107 -28.00 -19.95 -0.79
C ARG A 107 -28.10 -18.83 -1.81
N ASP A 108 -27.25 -18.83 -2.82
CA ASP A 108 -27.30 -17.87 -3.91
C ASP A 108 -28.03 -18.50 -5.12
N PRO A 109 -29.16 -17.94 -5.56
CA PRO A 109 -29.90 -18.46 -6.71
C PRO A 109 -29.05 -18.59 -7.99
N SER A 110 -28.09 -17.69 -8.20
CA SER A 110 -27.20 -17.68 -9.37
C SER A 110 -26.12 -18.76 -9.31
N LEU A 111 -25.69 -19.17 -8.11
CA LEU A 111 -24.64 -20.15 -7.87
C LEU A 111 -25.18 -21.56 -7.60
N ARG A 112 -26.43 -21.66 -7.13
CA ARG A 112 -27.07 -22.92 -6.73
C ARG A 112 -26.94 -24.07 -7.76
N PRO A 113 -27.13 -23.84 -9.07
CA PRO A 113 -26.94 -24.90 -10.07
C PRO A 113 -25.52 -25.48 -10.10
N SER A 114 -24.53 -24.70 -9.64
CA SER A 114 -23.12 -25.08 -9.64
C SER A 114 -22.60 -25.59 -8.29
N ALA A 115 -23.45 -25.74 -7.26
CA ALA A 115 -23.02 -26.16 -5.92
C ALA A 115 -22.36 -27.55 -5.91
N SER A 116 -22.89 -28.50 -6.69
CA SER A 116 -22.28 -29.84 -6.84
C SER A 116 -20.93 -29.82 -7.56
N PHE A 117 -20.76 -28.93 -8.55
CA PHE A 117 -19.49 -28.73 -9.22
C PHE A 117 -18.43 -28.14 -8.28
N ILE A 118 -18.77 -27.11 -7.50
CA ILE A 118 -17.89 -26.52 -6.50
C ILE A 118 -17.45 -27.56 -5.48
N ASN A 119 -18.41 -28.36 -4.95
CA ASN A 119 -18.11 -29.45 -4.02
C ASN A 119 -17.15 -30.47 -4.62
N ALA A 120 -17.38 -30.90 -5.86
CA ALA A 120 -16.53 -31.88 -6.54
C ALA A 120 -15.08 -31.35 -6.72
N CYS A 121 -14.93 -30.09 -7.15
CA CYS A 121 -13.62 -29.44 -7.29
C CYS A 121 -12.89 -29.36 -5.96
N LEU A 122 -13.51 -28.86 -4.91
CA LEU A 122 -12.88 -28.70 -3.60
C LEU A 122 -12.52 -30.05 -2.97
N ARG A 123 -13.39 -31.06 -3.03
CA ARG A 123 -13.07 -32.41 -2.56
C ARG A 123 -11.93 -33.05 -3.35
N ARG A 124 -11.88 -32.84 -4.68
CA ARG A 124 -10.77 -33.31 -5.48
C ARG A 124 -9.48 -32.59 -5.10
N PHE A 125 -9.51 -31.29 -4.87
CA PHE A 125 -8.35 -30.54 -4.39
C PHE A 125 -7.81 -31.14 -3.09
N LEU A 126 -8.66 -31.41 -2.09
CA LEU A 126 -8.23 -31.96 -0.81
C LEU A 126 -7.60 -33.37 -0.96
N ARG A 127 -8.14 -34.23 -1.84
CA ARG A 127 -7.57 -35.58 -2.08
C ARG A 127 -6.25 -35.55 -2.82
N GLU A 128 -6.06 -34.57 -3.71
CA GLU A 128 -4.92 -34.50 -4.61
C GLU A 128 -4.03 -33.29 -4.32
N ARG A 129 -4.11 -32.72 -3.10
CA ARG A 129 -3.53 -31.44 -2.74
C ARG A 129 -2.07 -31.33 -3.12
N ASP A 130 -1.21 -32.24 -2.67
CA ASP A 130 0.23 -32.15 -2.87
C ASP A 130 0.59 -32.22 -4.36
N ARG A 131 -0.08 -33.10 -5.12
CA ARG A 131 0.10 -33.21 -6.57
C ARG A 131 -0.30 -31.92 -7.29
N LEU A 132 -1.46 -31.34 -6.92
CA LEU A 132 -1.98 -30.13 -7.54
C LEU A 132 -1.15 -28.90 -7.18
N MET A 133 -0.68 -28.80 -5.93
CA MET A 133 0.22 -27.75 -5.51
C MET A 133 1.55 -27.82 -6.29
N ALA A 134 2.18 -29.00 -6.37
CA ALA A 134 3.40 -29.20 -7.14
C ALA A 134 3.22 -28.89 -8.64
N ALA A 135 2.09 -29.29 -9.24
CA ALA A 135 1.79 -28.99 -10.64
C ALA A 135 1.69 -27.48 -10.91
N THR A 136 1.18 -26.71 -9.96
CA THR A 136 1.07 -25.24 -10.11
C THR A 136 2.36 -24.49 -9.78
N ASP A 137 3.37 -25.10 -9.17
CA ASP A 137 4.67 -24.49 -8.89
C ASP A 137 5.49 -24.19 -10.16
N ALA A 138 5.20 -24.89 -11.26
CA ALA A 138 5.80 -24.63 -12.57
C ALA A 138 5.31 -23.30 -13.20
N ASP A 139 4.14 -22.81 -12.82
CA ASP A 139 3.60 -21.51 -13.27
C ASP A 139 4.16 -20.37 -12.40
N PRO A 140 5.00 -19.47 -12.94
CA PRO A 140 5.56 -18.37 -12.16
C PRO A 140 4.48 -17.45 -11.54
N VAL A 141 3.33 -17.28 -12.23
CA VAL A 141 2.21 -16.47 -11.71
C VAL A 141 1.59 -17.14 -10.48
N ALA A 142 1.47 -18.45 -10.49
CA ALA A 142 0.97 -19.20 -9.34
C ALA A 142 1.98 -19.25 -8.19
N ARG A 143 3.26 -19.47 -8.51
CA ARG A 143 4.34 -19.57 -7.53
C ARG A 143 4.53 -18.27 -6.77
N TRP A 144 4.57 -17.15 -7.49
CA TRP A 144 4.89 -15.84 -6.93
C TRP A 144 3.66 -14.96 -6.66
N ASN A 145 2.47 -15.37 -7.10
CA ASN A 145 1.22 -14.61 -6.95
C ASN A 145 1.30 -13.16 -7.49
N HIS A 146 2.00 -12.98 -8.61
CA HIS A 146 2.11 -11.72 -9.34
C HIS A 146 1.91 -11.95 -10.83
N PRO A 147 1.40 -10.95 -11.60
CA PRO A 147 1.30 -11.05 -13.05
C PRO A 147 2.67 -11.31 -13.72
N ALA A 148 2.68 -12.02 -14.84
CA ALA A 148 3.91 -12.38 -15.55
C ALA A 148 4.75 -11.14 -15.94
N TRP A 149 4.11 -10.05 -16.41
CA TRP A 149 4.80 -8.80 -16.76
C TRP A 149 5.50 -8.18 -15.54
N TRP A 150 4.86 -8.24 -14.36
CA TRP A 150 5.41 -7.70 -13.12
C TRP A 150 6.66 -8.47 -12.69
N ILE A 151 6.60 -9.80 -12.72
CA ILE A 151 7.75 -10.67 -12.43
C ILE A 151 8.89 -10.38 -13.40
N LYS A 152 8.60 -10.27 -14.71
CA LYS A 152 9.59 -9.95 -15.75
C LYS A 152 10.27 -8.61 -15.49
N ARG A 153 9.48 -7.58 -15.15
CA ARG A 153 10.01 -6.23 -14.88
C ARG A 153 10.88 -6.21 -13.62
N LEU A 154 10.45 -6.84 -12.53
CA LEU A 154 11.28 -6.93 -11.32
C LEU A 154 12.59 -7.68 -11.56
N LYS A 155 12.59 -8.74 -12.36
CA LYS A 155 13.83 -9.43 -12.75
C LYS A 155 14.80 -8.51 -13.50
N ALA A 156 14.29 -7.65 -14.37
CA ALA A 156 15.09 -6.70 -15.10
C ALA A 156 15.60 -5.56 -14.20
N ASP A 157 14.74 -5.01 -13.35
CA ASP A 157 15.07 -3.88 -12.48
C ASP A 157 15.95 -4.30 -11.29
N HIS A 158 15.72 -5.49 -10.71
CA HIS A 158 16.38 -5.97 -9.48
C HIS A 158 16.82 -7.44 -9.61
N PRO A 159 17.77 -7.78 -10.50
CA PRO A 159 18.11 -9.16 -10.86
C PRO A 159 18.57 -10.01 -9.66
N LEU A 160 19.17 -9.40 -8.64
CA LEU A 160 19.66 -10.09 -7.43
C LEU A 160 18.59 -10.20 -6.33
N HIS A 161 17.52 -9.40 -6.39
CA HIS A 161 16.60 -9.23 -5.25
C HIS A 161 15.12 -9.45 -5.60
N TRP A 162 14.78 -9.69 -6.86
CA TRP A 162 13.38 -9.81 -7.31
C TRP A 162 12.57 -10.87 -6.54
N GLU A 163 13.17 -12.01 -6.18
CA GLU A 163 12.50 -13.07 -5.41
C GLU A 163 12.17 -12.60 -3.98
N ALA A 164 13.11 -11.93 -3.33
CA ALA A 164 12.91 -11.39 -1.99
C ALA A 164 11.83 -10.30 -2.00
N ILE A 165 11.78 -9.44 -3.03
CA ILE A 165 10.75 -8.42 -3.20
C ILE A 165 9.37 -9.07 -3.36
N LEU A 166 9.24 -10.10 -4.22
CA LEU A 166 7.97 -10.80 -4.42
C LEU A 166 7.51 -11.54 -3.16
N ALA A 167 8.44 -12.14 -2.41
CA ALA A 167 8.14 -12.79 -1.13
C ALA A 167 7.65 -11.76 -0.09
N ALA A 168 8.34 -10.61 0.04
CA ALA A 168 7.92 -9.53 0.94
C ALA A 168 6.53 -8.97 0.56
N ASN A 169 6.24 -8.84 -0.73
CA ASN A 169 4.94 -8.41 -1.22
C ASN A 169 3.79 -9.37 -0.85
N ASN A 170 4.08 -10.65 -0.63
CA ASN A 170 3.09 -11.65 -0.23
C ASN A 170 2.93 -11.74 1.30
N ALA A 171 3.84 -11.16 2.07
CA ALA A 171 3.77 -11.14 3.52
C ALA A 171 2.67 -10.19 4.04
N LYS A 172 2.25 -10.39 5.28
CA LYS A 172 1.38 -9.44 5.99
C LYS A 172 2.23 -8.23 6.40
N ALA A 173 1.73 -7.03 6.10
CA ALA A 173 2.38 -5.80 6.54
C ALA A 173 2.16 -5.58 8.05
N PRO A 174 3.18 -5.16 8.81
CA PRO A 174 3.00 -4.75 10.19
C PRO A 174 2.19 -3.45 10.27
N MET A 175 1.54 -3.24 11.41
CA MET A 175 0.94 -1.95 11.69
C MET A 175 2.01 -1.01 12.26
N ALA A 176 2.38 -0.01 11.49
CA ALA A 176 3.35 1.00 11.88
C ALA A 176 2.63 2.29 12.28
N LEU A 177 3.04 2.84 13.41
CA LEU A 177 2.59 4.12 13.93
C LEU A 177 3.71 5.14 13.79
N ARG A 178 3.37 6.37 13.39
CA ARG A 178 4.24 7.54 13.52
C ARG A 178 3.86 8.28 14.78
N VAL A 179 4.80 8.44 15.69
CA VAL A 179 4.61 9.25 16.90
C VAL A 179 4.71 10.73 16.53
N ASN A 180 3.73 11.51 16.95
CA ASN A 180 3.74 12.95 16.84
C ASN A 180 4.67 13.54 17.91
N VAL A 181 5.91 13.83 17.53
CA VAL A 181 6.96 14.30 18.45
C VAL A 181 6.68 15.68 19.03
N ALA A 182 5.78 16.47 18.44
CA ALA A 182 5.30 17.73 19.01
C ALA A 182 4.38 17.51 20.23
N ARG A 183 3.84 16.31 20.43
CA ARG A 183 2.90 15.97 21.51
C ARG A 183 3.46 15.02 22.53
N ILE A 184 4.23 14.01 22.10
CA ILE A 184 4.76 12.99 22.99
C ILE A 184 6.09 12.46 22.48
N ALA A 185 7.03 12.19 23.37
CA ALA A 185 8.29 11.53 23.02
C ALA A 185 8.04 10.05 22.68
N PRO A 186 8.69 9.48 21.65
CA PRO A 186 8.52 8.08 21.27
C PRO A 186 8.75 7.06 22.39
N ALA A 187 9.70 7.35 23.29
CA ALA A 187 9.96 6.50 24.44
C ALA A 187 8.78 6.47 25.43
N HIS A 188 8.16 7.63 25.70
CA HIS A 188 6.98 7.70 26.56
C HIS A 188 5.76 7.05 25.94
N TYR A 189 5.59 7.20 24.61
CA TYR A 189 4.50 6.54 23.91
C TYR A 189 4.65 5.01 23.94
N LEU A 190 5.88 4.49 23.83
CA LEU A 190 6.14 3.05 23.96
C LEU A 190 5.77 2.52 25.36
N GLN A 191 6.09 3.27 26.43
CA GLN A 191 5.67 2.94 27.80
C GLN A 191 4.14 2.95 27.95
N MET A 192 3.46 3.88 27.29
CA MET A 192 1.98 3.94 27.28
C MET A 192 1.36 2.71 26.60
N LEU A 193 1.95 2.23 25.50
CA LEU A 193 1.52 0.99 24.85
C LEU A 193 1.76 -0.23 25.76
N GLU A 194 2.91 -0.32 26.39
CA GLU A 194 3.26 -1.38 27.34
C GLU A 194 2.27 -1.41 28.52
N ALA A 195 1.97 -0.25 29.10
CA ALA A 195 0.97 -0.13 30.18
C ALA A 195 -0.45 -0.54 29.73
N ALA A 196 -0.78 -0.41 28.45
CA ALA A 196 -2.02 -0.88 27.84
C ALA A 196 -1.97 -2.37 27.44
N GLY A 197 -0.87 -3.10 27.72
CA GLY A 197 -0.70 -4.50 27.35
C GLY A 197 -0.47 -4.73 25.85
N LEU A 198 -0.02 -3.72 25.12
CA LEU A 198 0.20 -3.77 23.69
C LEU A 198 1.69 -3.92 23.39
N ALA A 199 2.09 -5.08 22.87
CA ALA A 199 3.46 -5.35 22.50
C ALA A 199 3.82 -4.55 21.23
N ALA A 200 4.91 -3.78 21.30
CA ALA A 200 5.38 -2.91 20.24
C ALA A 200 6.90 -2.77 20.28
N VAL A 201 7.50 -2.42 19.14
CA VAL A 201 8.94 -2.13 19.05
C VAL A 201 9.18 -0.81 18.35
N ARG A 202 10.14 -0.04 18.83
CA ARG A 202 10.58 1.19 18.18
C ARG A 202 11.44 0.87 16.96
N GLN A 203 11.21 1.62 15.87
CA GLN A 203 12.00 1.56 14.65
C GLN A 203 12.36 2.98 14.20
N GLY A 204 13.65 3.31 14.18
CA GLY A 204 14.10 4.66 13.85
C GLY A 204 13.68 5.72 14.87
N GLU A 205 13.44 6.96 14.41
CA GLU A 205 13.19 8.10 15.29
C GLU A 205 11.74 8.16 15.78
N THR A 206 10.77 8.02 14.88
CA THR A 206 9.35 8.26 15.17
C THR A 206 8.47 7.03 14.97
N ALA A 207 8.97 5.98 14.31
CA ALA A 207 8.18 4.79 14.00
C ALA A 207 8.12 3.82 15.19
N ILE A 208 6.91 3.30 15.44
CA ILE A 208 6.64 2.20 16.36
C ILE A 208 5.85 1.14 15.59
N LEU A 209 6.32 -0.10 15.62
CA LEU A 209 5.65 -1.24 15.02
C LEU A 209 4.87 -1.99 16.11
N LEU A 210 3.57 -2.16 15.89
CA LEU A 210 2.74 -3.01 16.73
C LEU A 210 2.93 -4.47 16.33
N GLU A 211 3.04 -5.37 17.31
CA GLU A 211 3.09 -6.82 17.06
C GLU A 211 1.78 -7.32 16.42
N ARG A 212 0.65 -6.74 16.82
CA ARG A 212 -0.68 -7.04 16.28
C ARG A 212 -1.36 -5.77 15.81
N ALA A 213 -1.96 -5.84 14.61
CA ALA A 213 -2.80 -4.75 14.13
C ALA A 213 -4.06 -4.60 14.99
N LEU A 214 -4.45 -3.36 15.22
CA LEU A 214 -5.64 -2.98 15.99
C LEU A 214 -6.53 -2.06 15.16
N PRO A 215 -7.84 -2.02 15.43
CA PRO A 215 -8.68 -0.93 14.96
C PRO A 215 -8.14 0.41 15.46
N VAL A 216 -8.16 1.43 14.61
CA VAL A 216 -7.50 2.72 14.93
C VAL A 216 -8.08 3.41 16.18
N GLN A 217 -9.37 3.17 16.47
CA GLN A 217 -10.04 3.68 17.67
C GLN A 217 -9.54 3.03 18.96
N ASP A 218 -8.92 1.84 18.87
CA ASP A 218 -8.40 1.09 20.03
C ASP A 218 -6.91 1.41 20.28
N ILE A 219 -6.30 2.24 19.43
CA ILE A 219 -4.90 2.67 19.59
C ILE A 219 -4.85 3.82 20.61
N PRO A 220 -4.15 3.65 21.75
CA PRO A 220 -4.01 4.71 22.76
C PRO A 220 -3.53 6.03 22.17
N GLY A 221 -4.21 7.15 22.49
CA GLY A 221 -3.85 8.49 22.03
C GLY A 221 -4.03 8.78 20.54
N PHE A 222 -4.66 7.88 19.77
CA PHE A 222 -4.92 8.13 18.35
C PHE A 222 -5.89 9.30 18.14
N THR A 223 -7.00 9.32 18.88
CA THR A 223 -7.97 10.41 18.85
C THR A 223 -7.39 11.74 19.32
N ASP A 224 -6.42 11.68 20.25
CA ASP A 224 -5.74 12.86 20.81
C ASP A 224 -4.59 13.36 19.91
N GLY A 225 -4.40 12.74 18.76
CA GLY A 225 -3.38 13.14 17.79
C GLY A 225 -1.94 12.85 18.23
N MET A 226 -1.74 11.94 19.18
CA MET A 226 -0.40 11.52 19.63
C MET A 226 0.30 10.66 18.58
N VAL A 227 -0.47 9.96 17.74
CA VAL A 227 0.05 9.08 16.69
C VAL A 227 -0.79 9.13 15.42
N SER A 228 -0.17 8.73 14.33
CA SER A 228 -0.80 8.45 13.04
C SER A 228 -0.39 7.06 12.54
N VAL A 229 -1.28 6.37 11.82
CA VAL A 229 -0.90 5.13 11.12
C VAL A 229 -0.15 5.51 9.85
N GLN A 230 1.12 5.16 9.78
CA GLN A 230 1.97 5.42 8.61
C GLN A 230 3.11 4.42 8.55
N ASP A 231 3.39 3.88 7.37
CA ASP A 231 4.54 2.99 7.16
C ASP A 231 5.85 3.66 7.55
N ALA A 232 6.77 2.88 8.12
CA ALA A 232 8.06 3.42 8.60
C ALA A 232 8.90 4.03 7.46
N GLY A 233 8.89 3.43 6.27
CA GLY A 233 9.53 3.99 5.08
C GLY A 233 8.92 5.31 4.65
N ALA A 234 7.58 5.46 4.75
CA ALA A 234 6.89 6.71 4.42
C ALA A 234 7.22 7.87 5.38
N GLN A 235 7.66 7.56 6.61
CA GLN A 235 8.03 8.57 7.62
C GLN A 235 9.35 9.29 7.28
N LEU A 236 10.13 8.82 6.33
CA LEU A 236 11.39 9.46 5.93
C LEU A 236 11.17 10.77 5.16
N ALA A 237 10.02 10.99 4.54
CA ALA A 237 9.80 12.10 3.61
C ALA A 237 9.99 13.48 4.27
N ALA A 238 9.32 13.77 5.39
CA ALA A 238 9.37 15.09 6.02
C ALA A 238 10.75 15.42 6.60
N PRO A 239 11.40 14.54 7.40
CA PRO A 239 12.75 14.79 7.89
C PRO A 239 13.76 14.99 6.76
N LEU A 240 13.72 14.15 5.70
CA LEU A 240 14.65 14.24 4.59
C LEU A 240 14.51 15.56 3.82
N LEU A 241 13.27 16.02 3.57
CA LEU A 241 13.04 17.28 2.87
C LEU A 241 13.54 18.48 3.69
N LEU A 242 13.27 18.49 5.00
CA LEU A 242 13.52 19.65 5.86
C LEU A 242 14.92 19.67 6.49
N GLN A 243 15.66 18.56 6.45
CA GLN A 243 16.98 18.44 7.05
C GLN A 243 17.93 19.55 6.59
N GLY A 244 18.44 20.37 7.53
CA GLY A 244 19.41 21.43 7.26
C GLY A 244 18.84 22.66 6.51
N LEU A 245 17.53 22.75 6.29
CA LEU A 245 16.87 24.00 5.92
C LEU A 245 16.65 24.81 7.19
N ALA A 246 17.41 25.90 7.37
CA ALA A 246 17.23 26.81 8.48
C ALA A 246 16.72 28.17 7.97
N SER A 247 15.75 28.77 8.67
CA SER A 247 15.20 30.07 8.33
C SER A 247 14.76 30.82 9.58
N GLN A 248 14.87 32.17 9.56
CA GLN A 248 14.32 33.03 10.61
C GLN A 248 12.80 33.20 10.52
N ARG A 249 12.19 32.76 9.44
CA ARG A 249 10.74 32.72 9.20
C ARG A 249 10.28 31.29 8.95
N PRO A 250 8.99 30.99 9.10
CA PRO A 250 8.47 29.71 8.66
C PRO A 250 8.77 29.46 7.17
N LEU A 251 9.21 28.24 6.84
CA LEU A 251 9.47 27.82 5.48
C LEU A 251 8.15 27.65 4.74
N GLU A 252 8.06 28.16 3.51
CA GLU A 252 6.92 27.92 2.61
C GLU A 252 7.13 26.58 1.91
N VAL A 253 6.29 25.61 2.21
CA VAL A 253 6.41 24.23 1.72
C VAL A 253 5.19 23.85 0.88
N LEU A 254 5.42 23.27 -0.29
CA LEU A 254 4.39 22.67 -1.13
C LEU A 254 4.40 21.16 -0.94
N ASP A 255 3.24 20.57 -0.62
CA ASP A 255 2.96 19.13 -0.74
C ASP A 255 2.07 18.93 -1.97
N ALA A 256 2.66 18.49 -3.08
CA ALA A 256 2.05 18.59 -4.40
C ALA A 256 1.04 17.48 -4.74
N CYS A 257 1.05 16.34 -4.02
CA CYS A 257 0.10 15.22 -4.18
C CYS A 257 -0.23 14.68 -2.79
N ALA A 258 -0.94 15.49 -2.00
CA ALA A 258 -0.95 15.40 -0.55
C ALA A 258 -1.81 14.26 0.05
N ALA A 259 -2.86 13.83 -0.66
CA ALA A 259 -3.81 12.89 -0.08
C ALA A 259 -3.20 11.51 0.24
N PRO A 260 -3.53 10.95 1.41
CA PRO A 260 -4.55 11.34 2.40
C PRO A 260 -4.06 12.30 3.51
N GLY A 261 -2.98 13.05 3.32
CA GLY A 261 -2.50 14.06 4.27
C GLY A 261 -1.48 13.57 5.30
N GLY A 262 -1.02 12.33 5.20
CA GLY A 262 -0.07 11.76 6.16
C GLY A 262 1.31 12.43 6.13
N LYS A 263 1.82 12.79 4.94
CA LYS A 263 3.07 13.50 4.76
C LYS A 263 2.92 14.99 5.06
N THR A 264 1.80 15.61 4.66
CA THR A 264 1.41 16.98 5.04
C THR A 264 1.46 17.16 6.55
N ALA A 265 0.78 16.27 7.29
CA ALA A 265 0.76 16.30 8.76
C ALA A 265 2.18 16.15 9.33
N HIS A 266 2.98 15.24 8.78
CA HIS A 266 4.35 15.02 9.25
C HIS A 266 5.26 16.24 9.03
N LEU A 267 5.10 16.96 7.91
CA LEU A 267 5.80 18.23 7.67
C LEU A 267 5.43 19.26 8.76
N LEU A 268 4.15 19.40 9.06
CA LEU A 268 3.66 20.34 10.08
C LEU A 268 4.11 19.96 11.51
N GLU A 269 4.19 18.66 11.81
CA GLU A 269 4.68 18.13 13.10
C GLU A 269 6.17 18.45 13.35
N GLN A 270 6.97 18.66 12.28
CA GLN A 270 8.37 19.11 12.42
C GLN A 270 8.47 20.57 12.89
N GLY A 271 7.40 21.36 12.74
CA GLY A 271 7.38 22.78 13.09
C GLY A 271 8.14 23.69 12.11
N GLY A 272 8.00 25.00 12.28
CA GLY A 272 8.72 25.99 11.49
C GLY A 272 8.35 26.03 10.00
N VAL A 273 7.21 25.49 9.59
CA VAL A 273 6.76 25.44 8.20
C VAL A 273 5.33 25.97 8.04
N ARG A 274 5.01 26.52 6.87
CA ARG A 274 3.67 26.71 6.35
C ARG A 274 3.49 25.83 5.15
N VAL A 275 2.47 24.98 5.17
CA VAL A 275 2.26 23.97 4.11
C VAL A 275 1.07 24.36 3.25
N THR A 276 1.29 24.41 1.93
CA THR A 276 0.24 24.37 0.92
C THR A 276 0.16 22.93 0.41
N ALA A 277 -0.99 22.29 0.61
CA ALA A 277 -1.24 20.90 0.23
C ALA A 277 -2.19 20.84 -0.96
N LEU A 278 -1.79 20.16 -2.04
CA LEU A 278 -2.60 19.99 -3.23
C LEU A 278 -2.99 18.53 -3.41
N ASP A 279 -4.22 18.27 -3.82
CA ASP A 279 -4.61 17.00 -4.42
C ASP A 279 -5.65 17.27 -5.52
N ILE A 280 -5.58 16.51 -6.61
CA ILE A 280 -6.49 16.66 -7.75
C ILE A 280 -7.91 16.14 -7.44
N ASP A 281 -8.03 15.23 -6.48
CA ASP A 281 -9.28 14.56 -6.12
C ASP A 281 -9.95 15.28 -4.95
N SER A 282 -11.06 15.98 -5.23
CA SER A 282 -11.84 16.69 -4.22
C SER A 282 -12.41 15.79 -3.10
N GLN A 283 -12.68 14.51 -3.38
CA GLN A 283 -13.13 13.56 -2.34
C GLN A 283 -12.00 13.20 -1.37
N ARG A 284 -10.75 13.25 -1.82
CA ARG A 284 -9.60 13.03 -0.96
C ARG A 284 -9.24 14.25 -0.12
N PHE A 285 -9.63 15.45 -0.55
CA PHE A 285 -9.47 16.70 0.18
C PHE A 285 -10.07 16.61 1.60
N GLU A 286 -11.30 16.12 1.74
CA GLU A 286 -11.97 15.95 3.03
C GLU A 286 -11.17 15.05 4.00
N ARG A 287 -10.45 14.06 3.47
CA ARG A 287 -9.58 13.18 4.28
C ARG A 287 -8.34 13.92 4.81
N ILE A 288 -7.77 14.83 4.02
CA ILE A 288 -6.65 15.65 4.46
C ILE A 288 -7.12 16.55 5.61
N GLU A 289 -8.24 17.26 5.44
CA GLU A 289 -8.79 18.17 6.47
C GLU A 289 -9.16 17.43 7.76
N ALA A 290 -9.86 16.30 7.65
CA ALA A 290 -10.24 15.49 8.82
C ALA A 290 -9.01 15.01 9.60
N ASN A 291 -7.93 14.59 8.88
CA ASN A 291 -6.69 14.18 9.53
C ASN A 291 -5.96 15.35 10.21
N LEU A 292 -5.86 16.50 9.54
CA LEU A 292 -5.26 17.71 10.13
C LEU A 292 -6.06 18.18 11.35
N GLN A 293 -7.39 18.19 11.30
CA GLN A 293 -8.26 18.54 12.42
C GLN A 293 -8.02 17.62 13.63
N ARG A 294 -7.98 16.29 13.42
CA ARG A 294 -7.66 15.32 14.49
C ARG A 294 -6.32 15.60 15.16
N LEU A 295 -5.33 15.99 14.37
CA LEU A 295 -3.98 16.28 14.84
C LEU A 295 -3.83 17.67 15.43
N GLY A 296 -4.83 18.56 15.30
CA GLY A 296 -4.76 19.97 15.70
C GLY A 296 -3.78 20.77 14.85
N LEU A 297 -3.62 20.40 13.58
CA LEU A 297 -2.73 21.03 12.61
C LEU A 297 -3.52 21.84 11.57
N SER A 298 -2.88 22.82 10.93
CA SER A 298 -3.49 23.64 9.89
C SER A 298 -2.56 23.77 8.68
N ALA A 299 -3.12 23.64 7.48
CA ALA A 299 -2.47 23.88 6.21
C ALA A 299 -3.42 24.61 5.25
N LYS A 300 -2.87 25.23 4.20
CA LYS A 300 -3.67 25.69 3.06
C LYS A 300 -3.91 24.47 2.16
N VAL A 301 -5.12 23.91 2.19
CA VAL A 301 -5.46 22.76 1.36
C VAL A 301 -6.24 23.20 0.14
N LEU A 302 -5.88 22.72 -1.06
CA LEU A 302 -6.50 23.09 -2.32
C LEU A 302 -6.78 21.84 -3.17
N ALA A 303 -8.00 21.74 -3.70
CA ALA A 303 -8.32 20.73 -4.73
C ALA A 303 -7.87 21.27 -6.09
N ALA A 304 -6.66 20.88 -6.53
CA ALA A 304 -6.05 21.40 -7.76
C ALA A 304 -5.05 20.41 -8.38
N ASP A 305 -4.88 20.47 -9.70
CA ASP A 305 -3.83 19.73 -10.40
C ASP A 305 -2.49 20.44 -10.21
N ALA A 306 -1.57 19.80 -9.50
CA ALA A 306 -0.19 20.31 -9.33
C ALA A 306 0.52 20.55 -10.68
N GLY A 307 0.13 19.83 -11.73
CA GLY A 307 0.61 20.01 -13.10
C GLY A 307 0.06 21.23 -13.83
N ASN A 308 -0.83 22.03 -13.20
CA ASN A 308 -1.37 23.27 -13.76
C ASN A 308 -1.25 24.44 -12.77
N PRO A 309 -0.03 25.00 -12.53
CA PRO A 309 0.19 26.07 -11.56
C PRO A 309 -0.67 27.32 -11.79
N ALA A 310 -1.03 27.62 -13.03
CA ALA A 310 -1.87 28.79 -13.33
C ALA A 310 -3.24 28.78 -12.61
N SER A 311 -3.71 27.63 -12.16
CA SER A 311 -5.01 27.50 -11.49
C SER A 311 -4.96 27.69 -9.96
N TRP A 312 -3.77 27.67 -9.33
CA TRP A 312 -3.66 27.65 -7.87
C TRP A 312 -2.48 28.45 -7.29
N TRP A 313 -1.43 28.69 -8.09
CA TRP A 313 -0.22 29.36 -7.63
C TRP A 313 -0.34 30.88 -7.75
N ASP A 314 0.08 31.59 -6.70
CA ASP A 314 0.03 33.05 -6.60
C ASP A 314 1.32 33.78 -7.03
N GLY A 315 2.32 33.03 -7.51
CA GLY A 315 3.61 33.57 -7.90
C GLY A 315 4.69 33.53 -6.81
N ALA A 316 4.35 33.19 -5.56
CA ALA A 316 5.33 33.09 -4.49
C ALA A 316 6.14 31.79 -4.58
N LEU A 317 7.47 31.89 -4.52
CA LEU A 317 8.36 30.72 -4.58
C LEU A 317 8.37 29.96 -3.26
N PHE A 318 8.40 28.62 -3.36
CA PHE A 318 8.52 27.73 -2.21
C PHE A 318 9.97 27.53 -1.77
N ASP A 319 10.20 27.38 -0.47
CA ASP A 319 11.48 26.99 0.12
C ASP A 319 11.75 25.48 -0.09
N ALA A 320 10.65 24.68 -0.01
CA ALA A 320 10.71 23.26 -0.20
C ALA A 320 9.47 22.71 -0.92
N ILE A 321 9.63 21.68 -1.72
CA ILE A 321 8.55 20.99 -2.45
C ILE A 321 8.65 19.50 -2.15
N LEU A 322 7.57 18.92 -1.64
CA LEU A 322 7.38 17.47 -1.58
C LEU A 322 6.53 17.05 -2.79
N LEU A 323 7.10 16.22 -3.64
CA LEU A 323 6.38 15.57 -4.73
C LEU A 323 6.25 14.07 -4.43
N ASP A 324 5.19 13.70 -3.69
CA ASP A 324 4.78 12.30 -3.52
C ASP A 324 4.01 11.88 -4.77
N ALA A 325 4.75 11.56 -5.82
CA ALA A 325 4.21 11.46 -7.17
C ALA A 325 3.25 10.28 -7.36
N PRO A 326 2.17 10.45 -8.14
CA PRO A 326 1.29 9.35 -8.50
C PRO A 326 2.11 8.26 -9.20
N CYS A 327 1.95 7.01 -8.75
CA CYS A 327 2.76 5.88 -9.21
C CYS A 327 1.95 4.58 -9.25
N THR A 328 2.58 3.49 -9.70
CA THR A 328 1.93 2.17 -9.73
C THR A 328 1.62 1.61 -8.35
N ALA A 329 2.18 2.17 -7.27
CA ALA A 329 2.10 1.66 -5.91
C ALA A 329 2.69 0.24 -5.76
N SER A 330 3.69 -0.09 -6.57
CA SER A 330 4.32 -1.41 -6.62
C SER A 330 5.11 -1.78 -5.36
N GLY A 331 5.43 -0.81 -4.53
CA GLY A 331 6.15 -1.02 -3.26
C GLY A 331 5.24 -1.33 -2.07
N ILE A 332 3.93 -1.04 -2.16
CA ILE A 332 2.98 -1.18 -1.05
C ILE A 332 1.96 -2.30 -1.25
N VAL A 333 2.21 -3.22 -2.18
CA VAL A 333 1.26 -4.31 -2.54
C VAL A 333 0.97 -5.27 -1.39
N ARG A 334 1.82 -5.37 -0.39
CA ARG A 334 1.51 -6.18 0.80
C ARG A 334 0.36 -5.58 1.63
N ARG A 335 0.15 -4.23 1.55
CA ARG A 335 -1.00 -3.52 2.15
C ARG A 335 -2.18 -3.41 1.21
N HIS A 336 -1.92 -3.36 -0.10
CA HIS A 336 -2.90 -3.24 -1.16
C HIS A 336 -2.73 -4.37 -2.17
N PRO A 337 -3.07 -5.63 -1.82
CA PRO A 337 -2.74 -6.79 -2.64
C PRO A 337 -3.49 -6.86 -3.97
N ASP A 338 -4.57 -6.08 -4.13
CA ASP A 338 -5.32 -5.90 -5.37
C ASP A 338 -4.54 -5.12 -6.43
N VAL A 339 -3.66 -4.21 -6.03
CA VAL A 339 -2.90 -3.33 -6.93
C VAL A 339 -2.17 -4.14 -7.99
N ARG A 340 -1.51 -5.24 -7.62
CA ARG A 340 -0.78 -6.10 -8.56
C ARG A 340 -1.66 -6.71 -9.65
N TRP A 341 -2.95 -6.89 -9.38
CA TRP A 341 -3.92 -7.46 -10.30
C TRP A 341 -4.67 -6.42 -11.12
N LEU A 342 -4.75 -5.18 -10.63
CA LEU A 342 -5.39 -4.04 -11.30
C LEU A 342 -4.44 -3.33 -12.27
N ARG A 343 -3.14 -3.28 -11.96
CA ARG A 343 -2.15 -2.60 -12.81
C ARG A 343 -1.83 -3.39 -14.06
N ARG A 344 -1.56 -2.65 -15.14
CA ARG A 344 -1.08 -3.14 -16.43
C ARG A 344 0.37 -2.71 -16.63
N GLU A 345 1.10 -3.40 -17.50
CA GLU A 345 2.49 -3.03 -17.82
C GLU A 345 2.61 -1.60 -18.36
N SER A 346 1.63 -1.17 -19.20
CA SER A 346 1.57 0.19 -19.76
C SER A 346 1.37 1.29 -18.72
N ASP A 347 0.80 0.98 -17.55
CA ASP A 347 0.57 1.99 -16.50
C ASP A 347 1.89 2.54 -15.95
N VAL A 348 2.96 1.74 -15.98
CA VAL A 348 4.30 2.17 -15.52
C VAL A 348 4.82 3.31 -16.37
N ASP A 349 4.76 3.18 -17.70
CA ASP A 349 5.29 4.19 -18.62
C ASP A 349 4.40 5.45 -18.67
N GLN A 350 3.07 5.25 -18.55
CA GLN A 350 2.11 6.35 -18.47
C GLN A 350 2.33 7.19 -17.21
N LEU A 351 2.47 6.55 -16.04
CA LEU A 351 2.72 7.24 -14.78
C LEU A 351 4.11 7.87 -14.74
N ALA A 352 5.12 7.22 -15.31
CA ALA A 352 6.44 7.81 -15.48
C ALA A 352 6.41 9.12 -16.30
N THR A 353 5.58 9.18 -17.35
CA THR A 353 5.36 10.41 -18.13
C THR A 353 4.70 11.51 -17.28
N VAL A 354 3.70 11.16 -16.47
CA VAL A 354 3.05 12.11 -15.54
C VAL A 354 4.05 12.63 -14.51
N GLN A 355 4.89 11.75 -13.95
CA GLN A 355 5.92 12.11 -12.98
C GLN A 355 6.96 13.07 -13.56
N ALA A 356 7.43 12.82 -14.80
CA ALA A 356 8.35 13.73 -15.48
C ALA A 356 7.73 15.12 -15.66
N ARG A 357 6.48 15.19 -16.14
CA ARG A 357 5.75 16.45 -16.30
C ARG A 357 5.62 17.20 -14.96
N LEU A 358 5.29 16.51 -13.87
CA LEU A 358 5.18 17.13 -12.56
C LEU A 358 6.52 17.70 -12.08
N LEU A 359 7.62 16.96 -12.24
CA LEU A 359 8.97 17.45 -11.92
C LEU A 359 9.29 18.73 -12.67
N ASP A 360 9.09 18.74 -14.01
CA ASP A 360 9.37 19.89 -14.86
C ASP A 360 8.48 21.10 -14.52
N THR A 361 7.20 20.85 -14.18
CA THR A 361 6.23 21.90 -13.83
C THR A 361 6.51 22.53 -12.47
N LEU A 362 6.90 21.73 -11.48
CA LEU A 362 7.09 22.20 -10.10
C LEU A 362 8.48 22.79 -9.85
N TRP A 363 9.49 22.36 -10.60
CA TRP A 363 10.86 22.86 -10.44
C TRP A 363 11.02 24.39 -10.55
N PRO A 364 10.36 25.10 -11.49
CA PRO A 364 10.40 26.56 -11.55
C PRO A 364 9.85 27.25 -10.30
N LEU A 365 8.89 26.63 -9.58
CA LEU A 365 8.25 27.18 -8.40
C LEU A 365 9.13 27.14 -7.15
N LEU A 366 10.24 26.39 -7.21
CA LEU A 366 11.22 26.29 -6.14
C LEU A 366 12.20 27.46 -6.23
N ARG A 367 12.49 28.13 -5.11
CA ARG A 367 13.50 29.20 -5.07
C ARG A 367 14.93 28.64 -5.20
N PRO A 368 15.89 29.45 -5.62
CA PRO A 368 17.30 29.10 -5.54
C PRO A 368 17.70 28.76 -4.09
N GLY A 369 18.48 27.71 -3.90
CA GLY A 369 18.81 27.15 -2.57
C GLY A 369 17.69 26.33 -1.94
N GLY A 370 16.51 26.26 -2.56
CA GLY A 370 15.39 25.44 -2.08
C GLY A 370 15.57 23.97 -2.45
N ARG A 371 14.72 23.09 -1.86
CA ARG A 371 14.81 21.65 -2.04
C ARG A 371 13.51 21.04 -2.56
N LEU A 372 13.63 20.09 -3.45
CA LEU A 372 12.54 19.25 -3.92
C LEU A 372 12.84 17.80 -3.52
N LEU A 373 11.95 17.20 -2.75
CA LEU A 373 11.96 15.76 -2.49
C LEU A 373 10.97 15.09 -3.44
N TYR A 374 11.50 14.31 -4.36
CA TYR A 374 10.73 13.40 -5.18
C TYR A 374 10.62 12.06 -4.47
N CYS A 375 9.40 11.55 -4.31
CA CYS A 375 9.20 10.20 -3.79
C CYS A 375 8.05 9.48 -4.50
N THR A 376 8.13 8.16 -4.49
CA THR A 376 7.07 7.25 -4.95
C THR A 376 7.01 6.02 -4.05
N CYS A 377 5.85 5.41 -3.92
CA CYS A 377 5.71 4.09 -3.32
C CYS A 377 5.85 2.98 -4.38
N SER A 378 6.90 3.10 -5.22
CA SER A 378 7.19 2.17 -6.31
C SER A 378 8.58 1.56 -6.16
N VAL A 379 8.69 0.28 -6.51
CA VAL A 379 9.98 -0.44 -6.63
C VAL A 379 10.50 -0.45 -8.08
N PHE A 380 9.72 0.02 -9.07
CA PHE A 380 10.15 0.05 -10.46
C PHE A 380 11.10 1.23 -10.73
N ARG A 381 12.23 0.94 -11.38
CA ARG A 381 13.25 1.96 -11.69
C ARG A 381 12.75 3.06 -12.58
N ALA A 382 11.78 2.79 -13.47
CA ALA A 382 11.17 3.78 -14.33
C ALA A 382 10.45 4.90 -13.55
N GLU A 383 9.88 4.58 -12.39
CA GLU A 383 9.18 5.51 -11.50
C GLU A 383 10.08 6.09 -10.40
N GLY A 384 11.37 5.78 -10.42
CA GLY A 384 12.34 6.19 -9.41
C GLY A 384 13.65 6.66 -10.02
N SER A 385 14.70 5.84 -9.94
CA SER A 385 16.06 6.22 -10.30
C SER A 385 16.22 6.67 -11.77
N GLN A 386 15.43 6.14 -12.70
CA GLN A 386 15.48 6.57 -14.11
C GLN A 386 14.87 7.97 -14.30
N GLN A 387 13.79 8.31 -13.57
CA GLN A 387 13.21 9.65 -13.57
C GLN A 387 14.21 10.70 -13.14
N ILE A 388 14.86 10.47 -11.99
CA ILE A 388 15.80 11.44 -11.44
C ILE A 388 17.05 11.57 -12.32
N LYS A 389 17.54 10.47 -12.87
CA LYS A 389 18.66 10.50 -13.81
C LYS A 389 18.34 11.37 -15.04
N ALA A 390 17.15 11.20 -15.63
CA ALA A 390 16.70 11.98 -16.77
C ALA A 390 16.50 13.46 -16.40
N PHE A 391 15.84 13.72 -15.27
CA PHE A 391 15.58 15.09 -14.80
C PHE A 391 16.87 15.88 -14.55
N VAL A 392 17.83 15.31 -13.81
CA VAL A 392 19.12 15.97 -13.52
C VAL A 392 19.96 16.19 -14.78
N ALA A 393 19.91 15.27 -15.75
CA ALA A 393 20.60 15.45 -17.03
C ALA A 393 20.07 16.64 -17.84
N ASN A 394 18.79 16.96 -17.72
CA ASN A 394 18.12 18.05 -18.43
C ASN A 394 18.09 19.37 -17.65
N ASN A 395 18.42 19.36 -16.35
CA ASN A 395 18.35 20.51 -15.46
C ASN A 395 19.70 20.78 -14.77
N THR A 396 20.55 21.62 -15.39
CA THR A 396 21.92 21.92 -14.92
C THR A 396 22.00 22.55 -13.53
N HIS A 397 20.90 23.16 -13.06
CA HIS A 397 20.78 23.74 -11.72
C HIS A 397 20.26 22.75 -10.68
N ALA A 398 19.92 21.52 -11.07
CA ALA A 398 19.48 20.48 -10.15
C ALA A 398 20.66 19.67 -9.62
N VAL A 399 20.85 19.67 -8.31
CA VAL A 399 21.88 18.87 -7.64
C VAL A 399 21.18 17.76 -6.86
N HIS A 400 21.50 16.51 -7.18
CA HIS A 400 21.02 15.36 -6.42
C HIS A 400 21.83 15.24 -5.13
N LEU A 401 21.18 15.47 -4.00
CA LEU A 401 21.76 15.34 -2.68
C LEU A 401 21.71 13.88 -2.19
N PRO A 402 22.54 13.50 -1.19
CA PRO A 402 22.44 12.19 -0.55
C PRO A 402 21.00 11.89 -0.11
N SER A 403 20.47 10.79 -0.59
CA SER A 403 19.10 10.35 -0.32
C SER A 403 19.02 8.82 -0.40
N PRO A 404 18.01 8.17 0.22
CA PRO A 404 17.92 6.71 0.30
C PRO A 404 17.93 5.99 -1.06
N GLY A 405 17.40 6.62 -2.13
CA GLY A 405 17.17 5.92 -3.39
C GLY A 405 16.00 4.93 -3.28
N HIS A 406 16.14 3.75 -3.86
CA HIS A 406 15.15 2.69 -3.72
C HIS A 406 15.26 2.01 -2.36
N LEU A 407 14.16 2.04 -1.59
CA LEU A 407 13.90 1.20 -0.44
C LEU A 407 13.08 0.00 -0.89
N MET A 408 13.56 -1.21 -0.63
CA MET A 408 12.85 -2.42 -1.01
C MET A 408 11.94 -2.88 0.12
N PRO A 409 10.74 -3.44 -0.18
CA PRO A 409 9.87 -3.94 0.87
C PRO A 409 10.62 -4.98 1.70
N HIS A 410 10.69 -4.73 3.02
CA HIS A 410 11.46 -5.52 3.95
C HIS A 410 10.55 -6.33 4.86
N PHE A 411 10.93 -7.59 5.13
CA PHE A 411 10.15 -8.52 5.92
C PHE A 411 11.05 -9.26 6.92
N ARG A 412 10.66 -9.24 8.18
CA ARG A 412 11.45 -9.74 9.31
C ARG A 412 11.58 -11.27 9.39
N ALA A 413 10.67 -12.05 8.81
CA ALA A 413 10.68 -13.50 8.91
C ALA A 413 11.23 -14.14 7.64
N GLY A 414 12.26 -14.98 7.75
CA GLY A 414 12.74 -15.84 6.68
C GLY A 414 14.13 -15.58 6.10
N GLY A 415 14.93 -14.72 6.68
CA GLY A 415 16.39 -14.71 6.44
C GLY A 415 16.89 -14.15 5.10
N ARG A 416 16.02 -13.67 4.20
CA ARG A 416 16.43 -12.98 2.97
C ARG A 416 16.06 -11.50 3.07
N THR A 417 17.00 -10.71 3.58
CA THR A 417 16.90 -9.25 3.58
C THR A 417 17.42 -8.70 2.26
N VAL A 418 16.70 -7.76 1.67
CA VAL A 418 17.22 -6.96 0.56
C VAL A 418 18.06 -5.85 1.18
N PRO A 419 19.37 -5.74 0.86
CA PRO A 419 20.18 -4.65 1.38
C PRO A 419 19.68 -3.33 0.81
N ASP A 420 19.29 -2.43 1.68
CA ASP A 420 19.04 -1.02 1.36
C ASP A 420 19.62 -0.11 2.45
N ASN A 421 19.43 1.18 2.30
CA ASN A 421 19.99 2.18 3.22
C ASN A 421 19.12 2.40 4.47
N TYR A 422 18.08 1.58 4.69
CA TYR A 422 17.18 1.70 5.82
C TYR A 422 16.95 0.34 6.47
N THR A 423 17.12 0.26 7.78
CA THR A 423 16.97 -0.97 8.55
C THR A 423 15.59 -1.08 9.18
N GLY A 424 14.98 -2.25 9.09
CA GLY A 424 13.71 -2.56 9.73
C GLY A 424 12.64 -2.99 8.75
N ASP A 425 11.41 -3.17 9.25
CA ASP A 425 10.26 -3.58 8.45
C ASP A 425 9.55 -2.36 7.85
N HIS A 426 9.52 -2.25 6.54
CA HIS A 426 8.89 -1.16 5.80
C HIS A 426 8.44 -1.60 4.42
N ASP A 427 7.57 -0.82 3.81
CA ASP A 427 7.15 -0.98 2.42
C ASP A 427 8.22 -0.49 1.43
N GLY A 428 8.00 -0.74 0.15
CA GLY A 428 8.89 -0.26 -0.91
C GLY A 428 8.62 1.22 -1.24
N PHE A 429 9.69 2.01 -1.31
CA PHE A 429 9.65 3.42 -1.70
C PHE A 429 10.84 3.78 -2.59
N PHE A 430 10.76 4.94 -3.21
CA PHE A 430 11.89 5.62 -3.80
C PHE A 430 11.95 7.06 -3.28
N TYR A 431 13.16 7.54 -2.96
CA TYR A 431 13.41 8.89 -2.48
C TYR A 431 14.60 9.51 -3.20
N ALA A 432 14.43 10.73 -3.71
CA ALA A 432 15.51 11.55 -4.24
C ALA A 432 15.35 13.01 -3.80
N LEU A 433 16.34 13.52 -3.12
CA LEU A 433 16.41 14.91 -2.69
C LEU A 433 17.21 15.74 -3.69
N LEU A 434 16.59 16.76 -4.23
CA LEU A 434 17.18 17.69 -5.20
C LEU A 434 17.29 19.07 -4.58
N GLU A 435 18.42 19.75 -4.79
CA GLU A 435 18.62 21.14 -4.43
C GLU A 435 18.76 21.99 -5.67
N LYS A 436 18.11 23.15 -5.70
CA LYS A 436 18.18 24.11 -6.82
C LYS A 436 19.32 25.08 -6.58
N ARG A 437 20.41 24.97 -7.35
CA ARG A 437 21.50 25.94 -7.28
C ARG A 437 21.04 27.32 -7.76
N PRO A 438 21.62 28.41 -7.20
CA PRO A 438 21.50 29.72 -7.81
C PRO A 438 21.97 29.69 -9.27
N ALA A 439 21.32 30.50 -10.13
CA ALA A 439 21.73 30.66 -11.52
C ALA A 439 23.06 31.42 -11.65
#